data_ca746740b0a8213a911c67df5e8b0f5a
#
_entry.id   ca746740b0a8213a911c67df5e8b0f5a
#
_cell.length_a   1.000
_cell.length_b   1.000
_cell.length_c   1.000
_cell.angle_alpha   90.00
_cell.angle_beta   90.00
_cell.angle_gamma   90.00
#
_symmetry.space_group_name_H-M   'P 1'
#
loop_
_entity.id
_entity.type
_entity.pdbx_description
1 polymer ?
#
loop_
_entity_poly.entity_id
_entity_poly.type
_entity_poly.pdbx_seq_one_letter_code
_entity_poly.pdbx_strand_id
1 'polypeptide(L)'
;MIELPGDHPLPHSELATQDPLIFILPKGGILYRHHQKIHDPVYFGKRGDYRFDDPECPNMGCFGVLNAGADPECCLLESCGPTTGVPAVSISYLDVRAISRMELTGPLRFVDLVSDGGLASIGADGRLATGSYTIAQKWSAALRKHRCKPDGIRYRSRHAPERTAYAIYERAPMSFNVTSMGSFTDSANEVLIKRILKTYNFALL
;
A
#
# COMPACT_ATOMS: atom_id res chain seq x y z
N MET A 1 -16.93 17.69 -10.87
CA MET A 1 -15.60 17.82 -10.22
C MET A 1 -14.66 18.25 -11.33
N ILE A 2 -13.99 19.38 -11.18
CA ILE A 2 -13.03 19.87 -12.18
C ILE A 2 -11.77 19.03 -12.02
N GLU A 3 -11.36 18.32 -13.08
CA GLU A 3 -10.04 17.66 -13.11
C GLU A 3 -8.98 18.76 -13.09
N LEU A 4 -8.09 18.70 -12.11
CA LEU A 4 -6.96 19.60 -12.06
C LEU A 4 -5.98 19.22 -13.17
N PRO A 5 -5.42 20.20 -13.92
CA PRO A 5 -4.40 19.90 -14.90
C PRO A 5 -3.25 19.11 -14.29
N GLY A 6 -2.94 17.93 -14.85
CA GLY A 6 -1.88 17.04 -14.36
C GLY A 6 -2.32 15.89 -13.48
N ASP A 7 -3.59 15.82 -13.03
CA ASP A 7 -4.11 14.64 -12.34
C ASP A 7 -4.40 13.49 -13.34
N HIS A 8 -4.41 12.25 -12.78
CA HIS A 8 -4.85 11.09 -13.54
C HIS A 8 -6.37 11.19 -13.78
N PRO A 9 -6.89 10.79 -14.96
CA PRO A 9 -8.33 10.76 -15.21
C PRO A 9 -9.05 9.79 -14.29
N LEU A 10 -10.35 9.99 -14.12
CA LEU A 10 -11.23 9.04 -13.42
C LEU A 10 -11.27 7.68 -14.14
N PRO A 11 -11.67 6.59 -13.44
CA PRO A 11 -11.91 5.31 -14.08
C PRO A 11 -12.90 5.48 -15.24
N HIS A 12 -12.50 5.06 -16.44
CA HIS A 12 -13.36 5.15 -17.62
C HIS A 12 -14.45 4.06 -17.62
N SER A 13 -15.54 4.29 -18.36
CA SER A 13 -16.70 3.38 -18.38
C SER A 13 -16.38 1.95 -18.83
N GLU A 14 -15.37 1.81 -19.70
CA GLU A 14 -14.97 0.52 -20.27
C GLU A 14 -14.08 -0.31 -19.34
N LEU A 15 -13.63 0.23 -18.20
CA LEU A 15 -12.78 -0.49 -17.25
C LEU A 15 -13.37 -1.86 -16.89
N ALA A 16 -14.69 -1.94 -16.69
CA ALA A 16 -15.36 -3.18 -16.31
C ALA A 16 -15.22 -4.33 -17.34
N THR A 17 -14.95 -4.01 -18.60
CA THR A 17 -14.79 -4.97 -19.71
C THR A 17 -13.35 -5.29 -20.04
N GLN A 18 -12.39 -4.51 -19.55
CA GLN A 18 -10.97 -4.76 -19.74
C GLN A 18 -10.50 -5.99 -18.97
N ASP A 19 -9.35 -6.51 -19.33
CA ASP A 19 -8.68 -7.62 -18.63
C ASP A 19 -7.42 -7.09 -17.93
N PRO A 20 -7.53 -6.67 -16.65
CA PRO A 20 -6.39 -6.20 -15.89
C PRO A 20 -5.31 -7.27 -15.80
N LEU A 21 -4.05 -6.86 -15.92
CA LEU A 21 -2.95 -7.75 -15.59
C LEU A 21 -3.02 -8.14 -14.12
N ILE A 22 -3.00 -9.46 -13.83
CA ILE A 22 -3.09 -9.98 -12.47
C ILE A 22 -1.76 -10.59 -12.04
N PHE A 23 -1.23 -10.08 -10.94
CA PHE A 23 -0.12 -10.68 -10.21
C PHE A 23 -0.67 -11.59 -9.12
N ILE A 24 -0.16 -12.82 -9.04
CA ILE A 24 -0.52 -13.77 -7.99
C ILE A 24 0.64 -13.87 -7.01
N LEU A 25 0.41 -13.43 -5.77
CA LEU A 25 1.32 -13.71 -4.67
C LEU A 25 0.94 -15.08 -4.09
N PRO A 26 1.79 -16.12 -4.21
CA PRO A 26 1.40 -17.47 -3.84
C PRO A 26 1.29 -17.63 -2.32
N LYS A 27 0.70 -18.74 -1.87
CA LYS A 27 0.80 -19.21 -0.48
C LYS A 27 2.27 -19.25 -0.06
N GLY A 28 2.57 -18.81 1.15
CA GLY A 28 3.94 -18.64 1.66
C GLY A 28 4.60 -17.32 1.22
N GLY A 29 3.95 -16.56 0.32
CA GLY A 29 4.40 -15.20 -0.02
C GLY A 29 4.46 -14.30 1.20
N ILE A 30 5.46 -13.42 1.25
CA ILE A 30 5.74 -12.61 2.44
C ILE A 30 5.42 -11.16 2.12
N LEU A 31 4.69 -10.52 3.01
CA LEU A 31 4.46 -9.08 3.05
C LEU A 31 4.91 -8.54 4.40
N TYR A 32 5.18 -7.25 4.43
CA TYR A 32 5.55 -6.55 5.66
C TYR A 32 4.59 -5.41 5.94
N ARG A 33 4.47 -5.05 7.22
CA ARG A 33 3.70 -3.90 7.63
C ARG A 33 4.38 -3.16 8.76
N HIS A 34 4.41 -1.83 8.66
CA HIS A 34 4.77 -0.92 9.74
C HIS A 34 3.47 -0.31 10.28
N HIS A 35 3.12 -0.62 11.52
CA HIS A 35 1.81 -0.29 12.10
C HIS A 35 1.93 0.17 13.56
N GLN A 36 0.93 0.88 14.06
CA GLN A 36 0.87 1.21 15.48
C GLN A 36 0.74 -0.06 16.32
N LYS A 37 1.48 -0.17 17.43
CA LYS A 37 1.46 -1.34 18.33
C LYS A 37 0.08 -1.65 18.93
N ILE A 38 -0.79 -0.63 19.01
CA ILE A 38 -2.16 -0.78 19.52
C ILE A 38 -3.12 -1.46 18.53
N HIS A 39 -2.74 -1.60 17.25
CA HIS A 39 -3.55 -2.25 16.24
C HIS A 39 -3.02 -3.63 15.90
N ASP A 40 -3.94 -4.56 15.61
CA ASP A 40 -3.57 -5.83 15.01
C ASP A 40 -2.80 -5.61 13.69
N PRO A 41 -1.71 -6.35 13.44
CA PRO A 41 -1.01 -6.30 12.16
C PRO A 41 -1.92 -6.53 10.95
N VAL A 42 -2.96 -7.35 11.09
CA VAL A 42 -3.95 -7.63 10.04
C VAL A 42 -5.18 -6.74 10.20
N TYR A 43 -4.96 -5.44 10.34
CA TYR A 43 -6.04 -4.45 10.49
C TYR A 43 -6.36 -3.78 9.15
N PHE A 44 -7.60 -3.89 8.72
CA PHE A 44 -8.14 -3.23 7.53
C PHE A 44 -8.71 -1.87 7.91
N GLY A 45 -7.97 -0.79 7.59
CA GLY A 45 -8.38 0.58 7.91
C GLY A 45 -9.62 1.02 7.12
N LYS A 46 -10.51 1.80 7.77
CA LYS A 46 -11.75 2.35 7.19
C LYS A 46 -11.88 3.85 7.42
N ARG A 47 -10.77 4.60 7.26
CA ARG A 47 -10.75 6.04 7.51
C ARG A 47 -10.82 6.88 6.24
N GLY A 48 -10.45 6.31 5.10
CA GLY A 48 -10.37 7.04 3.83
C GLY A 48 -9.13 7.92 3.70
N ASP A 49 -8.11 7.70 4.53
CA ASP A 49 -6.91 8.55 4.62
C ASP A 49 -5.82 8.17 3.60
N TYR A 50 -5.89 6.96 3.05
CA TYR A 50 -4.82 6.43 2.20
C TYR A 50 -5.24 6.33 0.72
N ARG A 51 -4.23 6.21 -0.13
CA ARG A 51 -4.34 6.31 -1.59
C ARG A 51 -5.38 5.38 -2.20
N PHE A 52 -5.44 4.14 -1.75
CA PHE A 52 -6.36 3.13 -2.30
C PHE A 52 -7.47 2.73 -1.33
N ASP A 53 -7.75 3.55 -0.33
CA ASP A 53 -8.90 3.36 0.54
C ASP A 53 -10.22 3.51 -0.24
N ASP A 54 -11.31 3.04 0.35
CA ASP A 54 -12.64 3.27 -0.20
C ASP A 54 -12.99 4.77 -0.11
N PRO A 55 -13.38 5.43 -1.22
CA PRO A 55 -13.81 6.83 -1.19
C PRO A 55 -15.05 7.09 -0.33
N GLU A 56 -15.82 6.05 -0.01
CA GLU A 56 -17.01 6.16 0.83
C GLU A 56 -16.68 6.14 2.34
N CYS A 57 -15.45 5.78 2.73
CA CYS A 57 -15.04 5.80 4.13
C CYS A 57 -15.03 7.22 4.71
N PRO A 58 -15.42 7.42 5.98
CA PRO A 58 -15.73 6.37 6.99
C PRO A 58 -17.20 5.94 7.03
N ASN A 59 -18.00 6.14 5.98
CA ASN A 59 -19.42 5.81 5.98
C ASN A 59 -19.66 4.31 6.19
N MET A 60 -20.86 3.98 6.71
CA MET A 60 -21.26 2.59 6.94
C MET A 60 -21.29 1.82 5.61
N GLY A 61 -20.69 0.63 5.60
CA GLY A 61 -20.64 -0.24 4.42
C GLY A 61 -19.38 -0.04 3.55
N CYS A 62 -18.52 0.92 3.86
CA CYS A 62 -17.24 1.03 3.14
C CYS A 62 -16.34 -0.19 3.41
N PHE A 63 -15.50 -0.53 2.46
CA PHE A 63 -14.53 -1.61 2.63
C PHE A 63 -13.24 -1.12 3.29
N GLY A 64 -12.66 -1.98 4.11
CA GLY A 64 -11.34 -1.71 4.68
C GLY A 64 -10.20 -2.05 3.72
N VAL A 65 -9.06 -1.41 3.93
CA VAL A 65 -7.82 -1.65 3.20
C VAL A 65 -6.66 -1.88 4.16
N LEU A 66 -5.89 -2.95 3.93
CA LEU A 66 -4.64 -3.22 4.61
C LEU A 66 -3.50 -2.83 3.67
N ASN A 67 -2.71 -1.82 4.08
CA ASN A 67 -1.53 -1.41 3.34
C ASN A 67 -0.31 -2.19 3.83
N ALA A 68 0.45 -2.77 2.89
CA ALA A 68 1.64 -3.58 3.14
C ALA A 68 2.74 -3.27 2.12
N GLY A 69 3.97 -3.66 2.42
CA GLY A 69 5.12 -3.55 1.51
C GLY A 69 5.74 -4.90 1.21
N ALA A 70 6.50 -4.99 0.13
CA ALA A 70 7.30 -6.18 -0.19
C ALA A 70 8.48 -6.37 0.79
N ASP A 71 8.88 -5.32 1.47
CA ASP A 71 9.97 -5.30 2.43
C ASP A 71 9.75 -4.24 3.54
N PRO A 72 10.48 -4.31 4.67
CA PRO A 72 10.35 -3.35 5.77
C PRO A 72 10.68 -1.90 5.38
N GLU A 73 11.61 -1.70 4.43
CA GLU A 73 11.99 -0.37 3.96
C GLU A 73 10.82 0.31 3.25
N CYS A 74 10.13 -0.42 2.35
CA CYS A 74 8.91 0.07 1.70
C CYS A 74 7.87 0.51 2.74
N CYS A 75 7.66 -0.30 3.77
CA CYS A 75 6.68 -0.01 4.82
C CYS A 75 7.02 1.27 5.60
N LEU A 76 8.29 1.51 5.93
CA LEU A 76 8.72 2.73 6.60
C LEU A 76 8.48 3.94 5.70
N LEU A 77 8.91 3.87 4.44
CA LEU A 77 8.78 4.97 3.49
C LEU A 77 7.31 5.33 3.20
N GLU A 78 6.45 4.34 3.04
CA GLU A 78 5.00 4.56 2.85
C GLU A 78 4.34 5.16 4.10
N SER A 79 4.86 4.90 5.32
CA SER A 79 4.28 5.40 6.56
C SER A 79 4.82 6.77 7.00
N CYS A 80 6.04 7.14 6.62
CA CYS A 80 6.68 8.40 7.01
C CYS A 80 7.43 9.09 5.86
N GLY A 81 7.14 8.72 4.62
CA GLY A 81 7.78 9.30 3.44
C GLY A 81 7.64 10.82 3.39
N PRO A 82 8.63 11.51 2.81
CA PRO A 82 8.69 12.97 2.83
C PRO A 82 7.53 13.58 2.04
N THR A 83 6.96 14.61 2.64
CA THR A 83 6.03 15.49 1.92
C THR A 83 6.78 16.52 1.10
N THR A 84 7.76 17.18 1.68
CA THR A 84 8.69 18.14 1.02
C THR A 84 9.89 18.39 1.93
N GLY A 85 11.04 18.76 1.37
CA GLY A 85 12.24 19.11 2.12
C GLY A 85 13.08 17.91 2.56
N VAL A 86 13.86 18.07 3.63
CA VAL A 86 14.66 16.97 4.19
C VAL A 86 13.73 16.03 4.95
N PRO A 87 13.64 14.75 4.55
CA PRO A 87 12.80 13.81 5.25
C PRO A 87 13.31 13.59 6.68
N ALA A 88 12.39 13.57 7.64
CA ALA A 88 12.73 13.34 9.04
C ALA A 88 11.72 12.41 9.70
N VAL A 89 12.19 11.57 10.60
CA VAL A 89 11.35 10.70 11.43
C VAL A 89 11.80 10.79 12.88
N SER A 90 10.85 10.90 13.81
CA SER A 90 11.20 10.95 15.22
C SER A 90 11.30 9.56 15.83
N ILE A 91 12.17 9.41 16.82
CA ILE A 91 12.28 8.19 17.62
C ILE A 91 10.92 7.85 18.24
N SER A 92 10.22 8.84 18.80
CA SER A 92 8.90 8.62 19.41
C SER A 92 7.85 8.09 18.40
N TYR A 93 7.91 8.51 17.13
CA TYR A 93 7.05 7.95 16.08
C TYR A 93 7.34 6.49 15.81
N LEU A 94 8.62 6.11 15.81
CA LEU A 94 9.04 4.72 15.59
C LEU A 94 8.73 3.83 16.80
N ASP A 95 8.91 4.34 18.02
CA ASP A 95 8.72 3.58 19.27
C ASP A 95 7.29 3.10 19.49
N VAL A 96 6.30 3.87 19.04
CA VAL A 96 4.88 3.46 19.17
C VAL A 96 4.43 2.52 18.06
N ARG A 97 5.34 2.12 17.17
CA ARG A 97 5.07 1.26 16.01
C ARG A 97 5.90 -0.02 16.04
N ALA A 98 5.39 -1.02 15.34
CA ALA A 98 6.06 -2.29 15.12
C ALA A 98 6.12 -2.63 13.64
N ILE A 99 7.09 -3.44 13.28
CA ILE A 99 7.20 -4.11 12.00
C ILE A 99 6.65 -5.52 12.18
N SER A 100 5.77 -5.94 11.30
CA SER A 100 5.29 -7.32 11.24
C SER A 100 5.59 -7.94 9.90
N ARG A 101 6.09 -9.17 9.92
CA ARG A 101 6.20 -10.05 8.77
C ARG A 101 4.91 -10.87 8.69
N MET A 102 4.24 -10.81 7.55
CA MET A 102 2.96 -11.48 7.31
C MET A 102 3.15 -12.49 6.18
N GLU A 103 3.04 -13.78 6.49
CA GLU A 103 3.14 -14.86 5.51
C GLU A 103 1.75 -15.33 5.13
N LEU A 104 1.47 -15.38 3.83
CA LEU A 104 0.17 -15.75 3.30
C LEU A 104 -0.13 -17.23 3.54
N THR A 105 -1.31 -17.53 4.06
CA THR A 105 -1.79 -18.92 4.20
C THR A 105 -2.49 -19.46 2.94
N GLY A 106 -2.84 -18.56 2.00
CA GLY A 106 -3.38 -18.82 0.68
C GLY A 106 -2.90 -17.80 -0.34
N PRO A 107 -3.08 -18.01 -1.64
CA PRO A 107 -2.67 -17.07 -2.66
C PRO A 107 -3.56 -15.81 -2.63
N LEU A 108 -2.98 -14.65 -2.96
CA LEU A 108 -3.70 -13.40 -3.19
C LEU A 108 -3.49 -12.93 -4.64
N ARG A 109 -4.55 -12.36 -5.23
CA ARG A 109 -4.60 -11.87 -6.60
C ARG A 109 -4.66 -10.36 -6.61
N PHE A 110 -3.66 -9.72 -7.20
CA PHE A 110 -3.57 -8.25 -7.26
C PHE A 110 -3.71 -7.75 -8.69
N VAL A 111 -4.44 -6.66 -8.89
CA VAL A 111 -4.26 -5.87 -10.11
C VAL A 111 -2.82 -5.36 -10.10
N ASP A 112 -2.08 -5.69 -11.14
CA ASP A 112 -0.65 -5.42 -11.22
C ASP A 112 -0.37 -4.10 -11.95
N LEU A 113 0.01 -3.08 -11.19
CA LEU A 113 0.42 -1.77 -11.73
C LEU A 113 1.96 -1.63 -11.82
N VAL A 114 2.71 -2.73 -11.58
CA VAL A 114 4.18 -2.71 -11.49
C VAL A 114 4.84 -3.28 -12.73
N SER A 115 4.32 -4.41 -13.24
CA SER A 115 4.90 -5.10 -14.39
C SER A 115 4.59 -4.38 -15.69
N ASP A 116 5.40 -4.65 -16.71
CA ASP A 116 5.22 -4.08 -18.05
C ASP A 116 3.81 -4.34 -18.57
N GLY A 117 3.18 -3.29 -19.08
CA GLY A 117 1.79 -3.33 -19.56
C GLY A 117 0.72 -3.29 -18.46
N GLY A 118 1.08 -3.37 -17.17
CA GLY A 118 0.11 -3.42 -16.08
C GLY A 118 -0.80 -2.21 -16.02
N LEU A 119 -0.24 -1.01 -16.03
CA LEU A 119 -1.01 0.25 -16.08
C LEU A 119 -1.82 0.35 -17.38
N ALA A 120 -1.22 0.01 -18.52
CA ALA A 120 -1.88 0.05 -19.81
C ALA A 120 -3.08 -0.92 -19.88
N SER A 121 -3.01 -2.07 -19.19
CA SER A 121 -4.09 -3.08 -19.17
C SER A 121 -5.41 -2.56 -18.59
N ILE A 122 -5.36 -1.46 -17.85
CA ILE A 122 -6.53 -0.79 -17.28
C ILE A 122 -6.70 0.64 -17.80
N GLY A 123 -5.95 1.04 -18.84
CA GLY A 123 -6.00 2.41 -19.37
C GLY A 123 -5.49 3.49 -18.39
N ALA A 124 -4.59 3.12 -17.48
CA ALA A 124 -4.01 4.02 -16.50
C ALA A 124 -2.55 4.37 -16.80
N ASP A 125 -1.98 5.32 -16.07
CA ASP A 125 -0.56 5.69 -16.09
C ASP A 125 0.01 5.87 -14.67
N GLY A 126 1.30 6.24 -14.57
CA GLY A 126 2.02 6.35 -13.31
C GLY A 126 1.41 7.35 -12.31
N ARG A 127 0.62 8.32 -12.76
CA ARG A 127 -0.06 9.28 -11.89
C ARG A 127 -1.06 8.61 -10.95
N LEU A 128 -1.56 7.41 -11.29
CA LEU A 128 -2.42 6.64 -10.39
C LEU A 128 -1.73 6.32 -9.06
N ALA A 129 -0.42 6.06 -9.07
CA ALA A 129 0.37 5.80 -7.87
C ALA A 129 0.98 7.07 -7.25
N THR A 130 1.03 8.21 -7.97
CA THR A 130 1.73 9.43 -7.50
C THR A 130 0.84 10.66 -7.36
N GLY A 131 -0.30 10.70 -8.05
CA GLY A 131 -1.22 11.84 -8.07
C GLY A 131 -2.20 11.88 -6.89
N SER A 132 -3.38 12.45 -7.13
CA SER A 132 -4.43 12.68 -6.13
C SER A 132 -4.94 11.39 -5.48
N TYR A 133 -5.10 11.41 -4.15
CA TYR A 133 -5.70 10.30 -3.40
C TYR A 133 -7.18 10.12 -3.78
N THR A 134 -7.92 11.20 -3.95
CA THR A 134 -9.34 11.15 -4.32
C THR A 134 -9.57 10.38 -5.62
N ILE A 135 -8.69 10.56 -6.61
CA ILE A 135 -8.78 9.84 -7.88
C ILE A 135 -8.37 8.38 -7.71
N ALA A 136 -7.25 8.13 -7.02
CA ALA A 136 -6.78 6.77 -6.76
C ALA A 136 -7.80 5.93 -5.96
N GLN A 137 -8.51 6.55 -5.01
CA GLN A 137 -9.60 5.91 -4.25
C GLN A 137 -10.77 5.51 -5.16
N LYS A 138 -11.16 6.34 -6.14
CA LYS A 138 -12.20 5.98 -7.11
C LYS A 138 -11.77 4.81 -8.00
N TRP A 139 -10.50 4.79 -8.43
CA TRP A 139 -9.94 3.63 -9.12
C TRP A 139 -9.95 2.39 -8.25
N SER A 140 -9.56 2.50 -6.98
CA SER A 140 -9.60 1.40 -6.01
C SER A 140 -11.01 0.79 -5.91
N ALA A 141 -12.03 1.64 -5.73
CA ALA A 141 -13.43 1.20 -5.64
C ALA A 141 -13.90 0.51 -6.93
N ALA A 142 -13.53 1.04 -8.11
CA ALA A 142 -13.88 0.45 -9.39
C ALA A 142 -13.20 -0.92 -9.60
N LEU A 143 -11.89 -1.01 -9.31
CA LEU A 143 -11.12 -2.24 -9.42
C LEU A 143 -11.60 -3.32 -8.43
N ARG A 144 -11.97 -2.92 -7.19
CA ARG A 144 -12.54 -3.87 -6.22
C ARG A 144 -13.83 -4.51 -6.70
N LYS A 145 -14.66 -3.77 -7.45
CA LYS A 145 -15.93 -4.24 -8.04
C LYS A 145 -15.73 -4.99 -9.35
N HIS A 146 -14.52 -4.97 -9.91
CA HIS A 146 -14.22 -5.56 -11.21
C HIS A 146 -14.54 -7.06 -11.25
N ARG A 147 -14.96 -7.57 -12.43
CA ARG A 147 -15.36 -8.97 -12.66
C ARG A 147 -14.29 -10.00 -12.30
N CYS A 148 -13.00 -9.66 -12.40
CA CYS A 148 -11.91 -10.54 -11.99
C CYS A 148 -11.76 -10.68 -10.47
N LYS A 149 -12.51 -9.89 -9.67
CA LYS A 149 -12.53 -9.92 -8.20
C LYS A 149 -11.15 -9.96 -7.56
N PRO A 150 -10.27 -8.98 -7.83
CA PRO A 150 -8.93 -8.97 -7.26
C PRO A 150 -9.00 -8.81 -5.74
N ASP A 151 -8.00 -9.33 -5.03
CA ASP A 151 -7.86 -9.18 -3.58
C ASP A 151 -7.22 -7.83 -3.21
N GLY A 152 -6.69 -7.11 -4.18
CA GLY A 152 -6.06 -5.81 -3.96
C GLY A 152 -5.35 -5.27 -5.19
N ILE A 153 -4.50 -4.28 -4.95
CA ILE A 153 -3.67 -3.59 -5.95
C ILE A 153 -2.21 -3.73 -5.55
N ARG A 154 -1.35 -4.12 -6.49
CA ARG A 154 0.11 -4.09 -6.39
C ARG A 154 0.62 -2.88 -7.14
N TYR A 155 1.40 -2.02 -6.49
CA TYR A 155 1.83 -0.74 -7.07
C TYR A 155 3.25 -0.37 -6.65
N ARG A 156 3.86 0.58 -7.36
CA ARG A 156 5.15 1.15 -6.99
C ARG A 156 4.99 2.17 -5.88
N SER A 157 5.86 2.09 -4.86
CA SER A 157 5.88 3.09 -3.79
C SER A 157 6.13 4.48 -4.38
N ARG A 158 5.34 5.47 -3.94
CA ARG A 158 5.53 6.87 -4.33
C ARG A 158 6.89 7.41 -3.86
N HIS A 159 7.36 6.95 -2.71
CA HIS A 159 8.57 7.46 -2.05
C HIS A 159 9.83 6.70 -2.44
N ALA A 160 9.68 5.51 -3.03
CA ALA A 160 10.75 4.66 -3.52
C ALA A 160 10.23 3.83 -4.71
N PRO A 161 10.25 4.38 -5.94
CA PRO A 161 9.63 3.74 -7.12
C PRO A 161 10.21 2.36 -7.48
N GLU A 162 11.41 2.05 -6.99
CA GLU A 162 12.03 0.73 -7.09
C GLU A 162 11.38 -0.33 -6.18
N ARG A 163 10.56 0.11 -5.20
CA ARG A 163 9.91 -0.78 -4.22
C ARG A 163 8.43 -0.98 -4.52
N THR A 164 7.95 -2.14 -4.09
CA THR A 164 6.56 -2.55 -4.32
C THR A 164 5.75 -2.47 -3.05
N ALA A 165 4.59 -1.85 -3.14
CA ALA A 165 3.58 -1.77 -2.10
C ALA A 165 2.28 -2.48 -2.54
N TYR A 166 1.47 -2.83 -1.57
CA TYR A 166 0.21 -3.55 -1.75
C TYR A 166 -0.91 -2.88 -0.95
N ALA A 167 -2.02 -2.64 -1.60
CA ALA A 167 -3.28 -2.28 -0.97
C ALA A 167 -4.22 -3.48 -1.04
N ILE A 168 -4.46 -4.14 0.10
CA ILE A 168 -5.23 -5.39 0.18
C ILE A 168 -6.64 -5.06 0.64
N TYR A 169 -7.63 -5.47 -0.13
CA TYR A 169 -9.04 -5.22 0.19
C TYR A 169 -9.53 -6.16 1.29
N GLU A 170 -10.37 -5.66 2.18
CA GLU A 170 -11.09 -6.48 3.15
C GLU A 170 -12.03 -7.45 2.42
N ARG A 171 -11.63 -8.71 2.34
CA ARG A 171 -12.41 -9.83 1.81
C ARG A 171 -12.22 -11.04 2.72
N ALA A 172 -13.29 -11.77 3.01
CA ALA A 172 -13.18 -13.04 3.74
C ALA A 172 -13.02 -14.21 2.74
N PRO A 173 -12.28 -15.28 3.07
CA PRO A 173 -11.39 -15.42 4.21
C PRO A 173 -9.94 -15.13 3.82
N MET A 174 -9.34 -14.12 4.41
CA MET A 174 -7.90 -13.88 4.30
C MET A 174 -7.24 -14.19 5.64
N SER A 175 -6.16 -14.95 5.63
CA SER A 175 -5.39 -15.18 6.84
C SER A 175 -3.90 -15.13 6.56
N PHE A 176 -3.15 -14.71 7.59
CA PHE A 176 -1.71 -14.56 7.56
C PHE A 176 -1.10 -15.22 8.80
N ASN A 177 0.03 -15.88 8.65
CA ASN A 177 0.90 -16.20 9.77
C ASN A 177 1.73 -14.96 10.07
N VAL A 178 1.50 -14.33 11.22
CA VAL A 178 2.14 -13.07 11.57
C VAL A 178 3.29 -13.32 12.55
N THR A 179 4.45 -12.70 12.26
CA THR A 179 5.62 -12.69 13.13
C THR A 179 6.01 -11.24 13.39
N SER A 180 6.07 -10.84 14.66
CA SER A 180 6.57 -9.52 15.03
C SER A 180 8.08 -9.45 14.82
N MET A 181 8.54 -8.34 14.24
CA MET A 181 9.96 -8.01 14.10
C MET A 181 10.38 -6.90 15.08
N GLY A 182 9.48 -6.48 15.97
CA GLY A 182 9.72 -5.37 16.89
C GLY A 182 9.59 -3.98 16.23
N SER A 183 10.16 -2.95 16.88
CA SER A 183 10.23 -1.59 16.36
C SER A 183 11.48 -1.37 15.51
N PHE A 184 11.49 -0.34 14.66
CA PHE A 184 12.72 0.13 14.02
C PHE A 184 13.76 0.66 15.01
N THR A 185 13.36 1.01 16.23
CA THR A 185 14.26 1.46 17.32
C THR A 185 14.86 0.32 18.12
N ASP A 186 14.38 -0.91 17.97
CA ASP A 186 14.94 -2.07 18.65
C ASP A 186 16.35 -2.40 18.13
N SER A 187 17.23 -2.84 19.01
CA SER A 187 18.63 -3.17 18.67
C SER A 187 18.75 -4.19 17.53
N ALA A 188 17.81 -5.13 17.45
CA ALA A 188 17.76 -6.12 16.36
C ALA A 188 17.57 -5.48 14.98
N ASN A 189 16.99 -4.28 14.89
CA ASN A 189 16.72 -3.55 13.66
C ASN A 189 17.69 -2.38 13.40
N GLU A 190 18.71 -2.22 14.23
CA GLU A 190 19.65 -1.09 14.15
C GLU A 190 20.34 -0.96 12.78
N VAL A 191 20.80 -2.07 12.23
CA VAL A 191 21.45 -2.10 10.90
C VAL A 191 20.45 -1.73 9.81
N LEU A 192 19.21 -2.22 9.91
CA LEU A 192 18.15 -1.96 8.96
C LEU A 192 17.78 -0.47 8.96
N ILE A 193 17.49 0.12 10.12
CA ILE A 193 17.09 1.54 10.21
C ILE A 193 18.22 2.46 9.76
N LYS A 194 19.47 2.22 10.18
CA LYS A 194 20.64 3.00 9.74
C LYS A 194 20.80 2.99 8.22
N ARG A 195 20.61 1.83 7.58
CA ARG A 195 20.65 1.71 6.12
C ARG A 195 19.57 2.56 5.46
N ILE A 196 18.31 2.48 5.95
CA ILE A 196 17.19 3.24 5.39
C ILE A 196 17.45 4.75 5.52
N LEU A 197 17.78 5.21 6.72
CA LEU A 197 18.07 6.62 6.99
C LEU A 197 19.17 7.17 6.06
N LYS A 198 20.25 6.41 5.88
CA LYS A 198 21.36 6.79 4.99
C LYS A 198 20.93 6.79 3.51
N THR A 199 20.25 5.74 3.05
CA THR A 199 19.87 5.57 1.63
C THR A 199 18.91 6.67 1.17
N TYR A 200 17.95 7.03 2.02
CA TYR A 200 16.89 7.99 1.68
C TYR A 200 17.11 9.36 2.31
N ASN A 201 18.30 9.62 2.86
CA ASN A 201 18.67 10.89 3.49
C ASN A 201 17.68 11.37 4.55
N PHE A 202 17.21 10.47 5.39
CA PHE A 202 16.31 10.80 6.50
C PHE A 202 17.10 11.28 7.71
N ALA A 203 16.62 12.38 8.32
CA ALA A 203 17.05 12.78 9.67
C ALA A 203 16.29 11.97 10.73
N LEU A 204 16.97 11.51 11.76
CA LEU A 204 16.37 10.93 12.96
C LEU A 204 16.32 12.00 14.04
N LEU A 205 15.10 12.30 14.57
CA LEU A 205 14.81 13.33 15.56
C LEU A 205 14.36 12.73 16.89
#